data_7aafcd15b11b3d260836358bea5d0170
#
_entry.id   7aafcd15b11b3d260836358bea5d0170
#
_cell.length_a   1.000
_cell.length_b   1.000
_cell.length_c   1.000
_cell.angle_alpha   90.00
_cell.angle_beta   90.00
_cell.angle_gamma   90.00
#
_symmetry.space_group_name_H-M   'P 1'
#
loop_
_entity.id
_entity.type
_entity.pdbx_description
1 polymer ?
#
loop_
_entity_poly.entity_id
_entity_poly.type
_entity_poly.pdbx_seq_one_letter_code
_entity_poly.pdbx_strand_id
1 'polypeptide(L)'
;MSFIRARKNGGTNRVTRSTKKIASEIRELTCARVMLAAHEVDEMDSIDYVVRLLAAKDWDHVMVTDDRGSLVGRVHAVDLLKLIMNKRINRDLHWMEVVPISQAVTRPPLQVRANTPLMVAATLMLTHDLNQIAVTNSNGTLVGHVSHAVVARHLPRFLL
;
A
#
# COMPACT_ATOMS: atom_id res chain seq x y z
N MET A 1 -4.96 -11.31 -69.19
CA MET A 1 -5.27 -11.92 -67.88
C MET A 1 -4.26 -11.41 -66.85
N SER A 2 -4.73 -10.52 -65.98
CA SER A 2 -3.89 -9.87 -64.97
C SER A 2 -4.05 -10.64 -63.64
N PHE A 3 -2.95 -11.24 -63.14
CA PHE A 3 -2.92 -11.89 -61.83
C PHE A 3 -2.64 -10.83 -60.76
N ILE A 4 -3.68 -10.50 -59.97
CA ILE A 4 -3.53 -9.67 -58.78
C ILE A 4 -2.96 -10.55 -57.65
N ARG A 5 -1.71 -10.34 -57.29
CA ARG A 5 -1.06 -10.98 -56.18
C ARG A 5 -1.50 -10.30 -54.89
N ALA A 6 -2.31 -10.97 -54.08
CA ALA A 6 -2.67 -10.50 -52.75
C ALA A 6 -1.44 -10.39 -51.86
N ARG A 7 -1.13 -9.17 -51.41
CA ARG A 7 -0.11 -8.95 -50.35
C ARG A 7 -0.67 -9.47 -49.04
N LYS A 8 -0.06 -10.52 -48.48
CA LYS A 8 -0.31 -10.96 -47.11
C LYS A 8 0.12 -9.88 -46.14
N ASN A 9 -0.84 -9.36 -45.39
CA ASN A 9 -0.63 -8.41 -44.32
C ASN A 9 0.24 -9.02 -43.19
N GLY A 10 1.50 -8.58 -43.07
CA GLY A 10 2.41 -8.91 -41.98
C GLY A 10 2.16 -8.15 -40.69
N GLY A 11 0.96 -7.56 -40.50
CA GLY A 11 0.71 -6.65 -39.36
C GLY A 11 0.31 -7.32 -38.03
N THR A 12 -0.22 -8.54 -38.09
CA THR A 12 -0.80 -9.21 -36.90
C THR A 12 0.25 -9.78 -35.91
N ASN A 13 1.45 -10.12 -36.40
CA ASN A 13 2.48 -10.74 -35.56
C ASN A 13 3.26 -9.75 -34.68
N ARG A 14 3.28 -8.47 -35.01
CA ARG A 14 4.00 -7.45 -34.23
C ARG A 14 3.17 -6.98 -33.02
N VAL A 15 1.86 -6.86 -33.18
CA VAL A 15 0.93 -6.49 -32.11
C VAL A 15 0.83 -7.58 -31.05
N THR A 16 0.75 -8.84 -31.46
CA THR A 16 0.66 -9.98 -30.53
C THR A 16 1.95 -10.22 -29.75
N ARG A 17 3.13 -9.95 -30.33
CA ARG A 17 4.41 -10.01 -29.60
C ARG A 17 4.56 -8.88 -28.58
N SER A 18 4.13 -7.67 -28.93
CA SER A 18 4.16 -6.51 -28.04
C SER A 18 3.24 -6.74 -26.84
N THR A 19 1.99 -7.20 -27.07
CA THR A 19 1.02 -7.47 -26.00
C THR A 19 1.47 -8.59 -25.06
N LYS A 20 2.10 -9.65 -25.57
CA LYS A 20 2.66 -10.73 -24.76
C LYS A 20 3.85 -10.27 -23.91
N LYS A 21 4.71 -9.42 -24.44
CA LYS A 21 5.83 -8.83 -23.71
C LYS A 21 5.35 -7.92 -22.60
N ILE A 22 4.40 -7.04 -22.88
CA ILE A 22 3.76 -6.17 -21.89
C ILE A 22 3.07 -6.99 -20.80
N ALA A 23 2.34 -8.04 -21.15
CA ALA A 23 1.69 -8.93 -20.18
C ALA A 23 2.69 -9.67 -19.30
N SER A 24 3.88 -10.04 -19.80
CA SER A 24 4.93 -10.64 -19.00
C SER A 24 5.60 -9.63 -18.08
N GLU A 25 5.87 -8.42 -18.56
CA GLU A 25 6.43 -7.32 -17.76
C GLU A 25 5.48 -6.89 -16.63
N ILE A 26 4.17 -6.89 -16.87
CA ILE A 26 3.13 -6.66 -15.87
C ILE A 26 3.17 -7.72 -14.77
N ARG A 27 3.34 -8.99 -15.12
CA ARG A 27 3.43 -10.09 -14.16
C ARG A 27 4.72 -10.07 -13.36
N GLU A 28 5.79 -9.52 -13.90
CA GLU A 28 7.09 -9.45 -13.27
C GLU A 28 7.25 -8.24 -12.33
N LEU A 29 6.38 -7.22 -12.44
CA LEU A 29 6.43 -6.07 -11.56
C LEU A 29 5.78 -6.41 -10.22
N THR A 30 6.63 -6.75 -9.25
CA THR A 30 6.21 -7.11 -7.89
C THR A 30 6.22 -5.90 -6.95
N CYS A 31 5.49 -6.02 -5.83
CA CYS A 31 5.50 -5.01 -4.78
C CYS A 31 6.92 -4.73 -4.25
N ALA A 32 7.78 -5.74 -4.13
CA ALA A 32 9.17 -5.59 -3.69
C ALA A 32 9.97 -4.59 -4.54
N ARG A 33 9.68 -4.50 -5.82
CA ARG A 33 10.42 -3.62 -6.76
C ARG A 33 10.00 -2.15 -6.70
N VAL A 34 8.81 -1.88 -6.21
CA VAL A 34 8.20 -0.54 -6.28
C VAL A 34 7.81 0.03 -4.92
N MET A 35 7.73 -0.80 -3.88
CA MET A 35 7.35 -0.37 -2.54
C MET A 35 8.26 0.71 -2.00
N LEU A 36 7.69 1.57 -1.18
CA LEU A 36 8.38 2.60 -0.43
C LEU A 36 8.50 2.18 1.04
N ALA A 37 9.37 2.84 1.78
CA ALA A 37 9.46 2.67 3.22
C ALA A 37 8.10 2.95 3.87
N ALA A 38 7.62 2.02 4.69
CA ALA A 38 6.36 2.20 5.40
C ALA A 38 6.48 3.28 6.48
N HIS A 39 5.36 3.97 6.73
CA HIS A 39 5.23 4.88 7.86
C HIS A 39 5.00 4.04 9.13
N GLU A 40 6.06 3.63 9.76
CA GLU A 40 6.07 2.62 10.82
C GLU A 40 6.23 3.24 12.20
N VAL A 41 5.46 2.74 13.16
CA VAL A 41 5.59 3.03 14.60
C VAL A 41 5.51 1.73 15.38
N ASP A 42 6.10 1.72 16.57
CA ASP A 42 5.99 0.60 17.50
C ASP A 42 4.62 0.58 18.18
N GLU A 43 4.08 -0.60 18.45
CA GLU A 43 2.77 -0.76 19.11
C GLU A 43 2.70 -0.13 20.49
N MET A 44 3.84 0.02 21.15
CA MET A 44 3.95 0.63 22.49
C MET A 44 4.18 2.14 22.45
N ASP A 45 4.40 2.74 21.26
CA ASP A 45 4.48 4.18 21.13
C ASP A 45 3.17 4.83 21.58
N SER A 46 3.26 5.96 22.29
CA SER A 46 2.07 6.65 22.78
C SER A 46 1.27 7.30 21.66
N ILE A 47 -0.02 7.45 21.87
CA ILE A 47 -0.89 8.18 20.93
C ILE A 47 -0.37 9.61 20.71
N ASP A 48 0.08 10.28 21.77
CA ASP A 48 0.68 11.62 21.67
C ASP A 48 1.88 11.66 20.73
N TYR A 49 2.80 10.70 20.89
CA TYR A 49 3.96 10.59 20.00
C TYR A 49 3.54 10.41 18.53
N VAL A 50 2.59 9.53 18.28
CA VAL A 50 2.12 9.25 16.90
C VAL A 50 1.42 10.48 16.30
N VAL A 51 0.59 11.19 17.05
CA VAL A 51 -0.06 12.43 16.60
C VAL A 51 0.99 13.48 16.21
N ARG A 52 2.02 13.66 17.01
CA ARG A 52 3.13 14.58 16.71
C ARG A 52 3.92 14.15 15.49
N LEU A 53 4.15 12.85 15.33
CA LEU A 53 4.86 12.29 14.19
C LEU A 53 4.08 12.50 12.90
N LEU A 54 2.77 12.24 12.89
CA LEU A 54 1.90 12.48 11.74
C LEU A 54 1.97 13.95 11.30
N ALA A 55 1.89 14.88 12.26
CA ALA A 55 1.98 16.30 11.97
C ALA A 55 3.36 16.71 11.43
N ALA A 56 4.44 16.22 12.04
CA ALA A 56 5.81 16.55 11.64
C ALA A 56 6.20 16.00 10.27
N LYS A 57 5.66 14.83 9.89
CA LYS A 57 5.96 14.14 8.63
C LYS A 57 4.93 14.41 7.54
N ASP A 58 3.85 15.11 7.84
CA ASP A 58 2.71 15.29 6.94
C ASP A 58 2.14 13.94 6.46
N TRP A 59 2.03 12.99 7.39
CA TRP A 59 1.46 11.69 7.15
C TRP A 59 -0.01 11.64 7.55
N ASP A 60 -0.81 10.84 6.86
CA ASP A 60 -2.22 10.60 7.16
C ASP A 60 -2.47 9.26 7.86
N HIS A 61 -1.45 8.43 7.97
CA HIS A 61 -1.54 7.10 8.60
C HIS A 61 -0.17 6.62 9.10
N VAL A 62 -0.20 5.61 9.95
CA VAL A 62 0.95 4.81 10.36
C VAL A 62 0.62 3.32 10.30
N MET A 63 1.62 2.51 9.97
CA MET A 63 1.62 1.07 10.18
C MET A 63 2.18 0.79 11.57
N VAL A 64 1.49 -0.06 12.32
CA VAL A 64 1.86 -0.40 13.69
C VAL A 64 2.50 -1.78 13.69
N THR A 65 3.68 -1.88 14.26
CA THR A 65 4.44 -3.14 14.38
C THR A 65 4.73 -3.48 15.83
N ASP A 66 4.95 -4.76 16.08
CA ASP A 66 5.41 -5.24 17.39
C ASP A 66 6.95 -5.17 17.51
N ASP A 67 7.50 -5.65 18.62
CA ASP A 67 8.93 -5.68 18.91
C ASP A 67 9.75 -6.55 17.93
N ARG A 68 9.10 -7.41 17.17
CA ARG A 68 9.70 -8.25 16.12
C ARG A 68 9.59 -7.66 14.72
N GLY A 69 8.96 -6.49 14.59
CA GLY A 69 8.67 -5.86 13.31
C GLY A 69 7.48 -6.48 12.57
N SER A 70 6.71 -7.35 13.22
CA SER A 70 5.49 -7.93 12.65
C SER A 70 4.36 -6.92 12.63
N LEU A 71 3.61 -6.90 11.55
CA LEU A 71 2.51 -5.95 11.38
C LEU A 71 1.35 -6.30 12.33
N VAL A 72 1.03 -5.37 13.23
CA VAL A 72 -0.11 -5.44 14.15
C VAL A 72 -1.37 -4.87 13.54
N GLY A 73 -1.23 -3.74 12.85
CA GLY A 73 -2.36 -3.07 12.25
C GLY A 73 -1.98 -1.73 11.64
N ARG A 74 -3.00 -0.95 11.35
CA ARG A 74 -2.88 0.38 10.78
C ARG A 74 -3.77 1.35 11.53
N VAL A 75 -3.30 2.58 11.68
CA VAL A 75 -4.05 3.68 12.27
C VAL A 75 -4.02 4.87 11.32
N HIS A 76 -5.17 5.35 10.94
CA HIS A 76 -5.33 6.60 10.20
C HIS A 76 -5.48 7.79 11.15
N ALA A 77 -5.07 8.97 10.69
CA ALA A 77 -5.30 10.21 11.41
C ALA A 77 -6.79 10.41 11.75
N VAL A 78 -7.69 10.01 10.85
CA VAL A 78 -9.14 10.10 11.09
C VAL A 78 -9.61 9.18 12.24
N ASP A 79 -8.98 8.02 12.44
CA ASP A 79 -9.28 7.13 13.56
C ASP A 79 -8.90 7.77 14.90
N LEU A 80 -7.75 8.45 14.93
CA LEU A 80 -7.30 9.20 16.11
C LEU A 80 -8.22 10.39 16.40
N LEU A 81 -8.64 11.10 15.35
CA LEU A 81 -9.59 12.21 15.50
C LEU A 81 -10.92 11.72 16.09
N LYS A 82 -11.47 10.61 15.60
CA LYS A 82 -12.68 9.98 16.16
C LYS A 82 -12.49 9.59 17.61
N LEU A 83 -11.34 9.01 17.95
CA LEU A 83 -11.01 8.62 19.32
C LEU A 83 -10.97 9.83 20.26
N ILE A 84 -10.35 10.92 19.84
CA ILE A 84 -10.27 12.16 20.61
C ILE A 84 -11.66 12.79 20.81
N MET A 85 -12.47 12.83 19.76
CA MET A 85 -13.81 13.44 19.81
C MET A 85 -14.83 12.59 20.58
N ASN A 86 -14.74 11.26 20.51
CA ASN A 86 -15.70 10.37 21.17
C ASN A 86 -15.42 10.15 22.64
N LYS A 87 -14.22 10.42 23.10
CA LYS A 87 -13.92 10.41 24.54
C LYS A 87 -14.49 11.68 25.16
N ARG A 88 -15.64 11.56 25.80
CA ARG A 88 -16.23 12.57 26.71
C ARG A 88 -15.33 12.89 27.91
N ILE A 89 -14.07 12.49 27.84
CA ILE A 89 -13.17 12.44 28.95
C ILE A 89 -12.24 13.62 28.88
N ASN A 90 -12.33 14.42 29.88
CA ASN A 90 -11.33 15.34 30.39
C ASN A 90 -10.62 16.19 29.33
N ARG A 91 -10.73 17.47 29.52
CA ARG A 91 -9.87 18.51 28.96
C ARG A 91 -8.38 18.27 29.23
N ASP A 92 -8.06 17.23 29.98
CA ASP A 92 -6.70 16.78 30.24
C ASP A 92 -6.30 15.71 29.17
N LEU A 93 -5.48 16.16 28.22
CA LEU A 93 -4.96 15.31 27.15
C LEU A 93 -3.83 14.38 27.63
N HIS A 94 -3.56 14.32 28.92
CA HIS A 94 -2.49 13.51 29.51
C HIS A 94 -2.63 12.01 29.21
N TRP A 95 -3.87 11.51 29.05
CA TRP A 95 -4.08 10.12 28.69
C TRP A 95 -3.40 9.73 27.36
N MET A 96 -3.25 10.67 26.41
CA MET A 96 -2.58 10.42 25.13
C MET A 96 -1.08 10.13 25.29
N GLU A 97 -0.47 10.60 26.37
CA GLU A 97 0.95 10.36 26.67
C GLU A 97 1.22 8.95 27.21
N VAL A 98 0.21 8.31 27.80
CA VAL A 98 0.33 7.01 28.47
C VAL A 98 -0.32 5.86 27.72
N VAL A 99 -1.29 6.13 26.87
CA VAL A 99 -1.99 5.09 26.10
C VAL A 99 -1.20 4.72 24.85
N PRO A 100 -0.87 3.44 24.66
CA PRO A 100 -0.14 2.98 23.48
C PRO A 100 -1.01 3.03 22.23
N ILE A 101 -0.36 3.24 21.09
CA ILE A 101 -1.05 3.32 19.77
C ILE A 101 -1.77 2.02 19.41
N SER A 102 -1.33 0.89 19.93
CA SER A 102 -1.99 -0.41 19.72
C SER A 102 -3.48 -0.38 20.11
N GLN A 103 -3.88 0.43 21.06
CA GLN A 103 -5.29 0.59 21.45
C GLN A 103 -6.14 1.35 20.44
N ALA A 104 -5.53 2.05 19.51
CA ALA A 104 -6.22 2.73 18.41
C ALA A 104 -6.34 1.86 17.15
N VAL A 105 -5.70 0.71 17.11
CA VAL A 105 -5.81 -0.25 16.00
C VAL A 105 -7.18 -0.91 16.06
N THR A 106 -8.01 -0.64 15.07
CA THR A 106 -9.42 -1.09 15.06
C THR A 106 -9.69 -2.24 14.09
N ARG A 107 -8.75 -2.57 13.22
CA ARG A 107 -8.94 -3.56 12.15
C ARG A 107 -7.72 -4.45 11.99
N PRO A 108 -7.93 -5.74 11.64
CA PRO A 108 -6.84 -6.58 11.18
C PRO A 108 -6.13 -5.91 10.00
N PRO A 109 -4.80 -6.01 9.93
CA PRO A 109 -4.06 -5.40 8.85
C PRO A 109 -4.27 -6.19 7.55
N LEU A 110 -4.74 -5.53 6.49
CA LEU A 110 -4.65 -6.08 5.16
C LEU A 110 -3.23 -5.88 4.65
N GLN A 111 -2.62 -6.94 4.16
CA GLN A 111 -1.23 -6.94 3.73
C GLN A 111 -1.05 -7.84 2.51
N VAL A 112 -0.01 -7.56 1.76
CA VAL A 112 0.46 -8.42 0.66
C VAL A 112 1.90 -8.82 0.89
N ARG A 113 2.32 -9.89 0.23
CA ARG A 113 3.72 -10.32 0.26
C ARG A 113 4.57 -9.50 -0.71
N ALA A 114 5.87 -9.46 -0.45
CA ALA A 114 6.82 -8.73 -1.29
C ALA A 114 6.84 -9.22 -2.76
N ASN A 115 6.61 -10.51 -2.98
CA ASN A 115 6.53 -11.11 -4.32
C ASN A 115 5.16 -10.98 -5.00
N THR A 116 4.20 -10.36 -4.36
CA THR A 116 2.87 -10.11 -4.94
C THR A 116 3.00 -9.18 -6.15
N PRO A 117 2.37 -9.50 -7.29
CA PRO A 117 2.32 -8.57 -8.42
C PRO A 117 1.65 -7.25 -8.03
N LEU A 118 2.20 -6.13 -8.52
CA LEU A 118 1.69 -4.79 -8.19
C LEU A 118 0.20 -4.65 -8.49
N MET A 119 -0.27 -5.20 -9.61
CA MET A 119 -1.70 -5.08 -10.00
C MET A 119 -2.62 -5.88 -9.09
N VAL A 120 -2.15 -6.94 -8.46
CA VAL A 120 -2.92 -7.66 -7.43
C VAL A 120 -3.07 -6.80 -6.19
N ALA A 121 -2.00 -6.14 -5.73
CA ALA A 121 -2.07 -5.19 -4.62
C ALA A 121 -3.01 -4.01 -4.95
N ALA A 122 -2.93 -3.47 -6.17
CA ALA A 122 -3.83 -2.41 -6.63
C ALA A 122 -5.31 -2.83 -6.59
N THR A 123 -5.61 -4.04 -7.03
CA THR A 123 -6.97 -4.60 -6.99
C THR A 123 -7.47 -4.74 -5.56
N LEU A 124 -6.64 -5.21 -4.64
CA LEU A 124 -6.99 -5.30 -3.22
C LEU A 124 -7.24 -3.92 -2.60
N MET A 125 -6.43 -2.93 -2.93
CA MET A 125 -6.66 -1.55 -2.47
C MET A 125 -8.01 -1.01 -2.94
N LEU A 126 -8.38 -1.24 -4.20
CA LEU A 126 -9.68 -0.82 -4.74
C LEU A 126 -10.83 -1.57 -4.09
N THR A 127 -10.72 -2.88 -3.94
CA THR A 127 -11.77 -3.73 -3.37
C THR A 127 -12.07 -3.37 -1.91
N HIS A 128 -11.05 -2.96 -1.15
CA HIS A 128 -11.16 -2.67 0.27
C HIS A 128 -11.16 -1.17 0.59
N ASP A 129 -11.22 -0.32 -0.43
CA ASP A 129 -11.19 1.15 -0.29
C ASP A 129 -9.99 1.64 0.53
N LEU A 130 -8.80 1.18 0.15
CA LEU A 130 -7.54 1.50 0.79
C LEU A 130 -6.69 2.39 -0.11
N ASN A 131 -6.10 3.43 0.46
CA ASN A 131 -5.16 4.30 -0.24
C ASN A 131 -3.74 3.72 -0.28
N GLN A 132 -3.43 2.84 0.65
CA GLN A 132 -2.15 2.14 0.75
C GLN A 132 -2.35 0.74 1.35
N ILE A 133 -1.41 -0.15 1.05
CA ILE A 133 -1.40 -1.52 1.57
C ILE A 133 0.00 -1.86 2.08
N ALA A 134 0.06 -2.50 3.23
CA ALA A 134 1.32 -2.96 3.79
C ALA A 134 1.91 -4.12 2.99
N VAL A 135 3.22 -4.13 2.87
CA VAL A 135 3.99 -5.22 2.27
C VAL A 135 4.81 -5.91 3.35
N THR A 136 4.64 -7.21 3.46
CA THR A 136 5.35 -8.04 4.44
C THR A 136 6.17 -9.13 3.75
N ASN A 137 7.19 -9.62 4.45
CA ASN A 137 7.96 -10.79 4.00
C ASN A 137 7.28 -12.10 4.46
N SER A 138 7.92 -13.23 4.18
CA SER A 138 7.42 -14.57 4.56
C SER A 138 7.27 -14.78 6.07
N ASN A 139 7.98 -14.00 6.89
CA ASN A 139 7.91 -14.04 8.35
C ASN A 139 6.84 -13.10 8.94
N GLY A 140 6.12 -12.37 8.10
CA GLY A 140 5.14 -11.37 8.54
C GLY A 140 5.75 -10.03 8.94
N THR A 141 7.05 -9.84 8.75
CA THR A 141 7.75 -8.58 9.03
C THR A 141 7.36 -7.53 7.98
N LEU A 142 7.02 -6.33 8.44
CA LEU A 142 6.75 -5.19 7.58
C LEU A 142 8.04 -4.78 6.85
N VAL A 143 7.99 -4.75 5.53
CA VAL A 143 9.15 -4.39 4.68
C VAL A 143 8.91 -3.15 3.82
N GLY A 144 7.67 -2.71 3.71
CA GLY A 144 7.33 -1.51 2.95
C GLY A 144 5.83 -1.32 2.81
N HIS A 145 5.44 -0.39 1.96
CA HIS A 145 4.05 -0.19 1.57
C HIS A 145 3.94 0.18 0.09
N VAL A 146 2.77 -0.05 -0.46
CA VAL A 146 2.37 0.38 -1.80
C VAL A 146 1.15 1.30 -1.65
N SER A 147 1.19 2.45 -2.32
CA SER A 147 0.10 3.43 -2.34
C SER A 147 -0.49 3.57 -3.74
N HIS A 148 -1.65 4.24 -3.84
CA HIS A 148 -2.20 4.63 -5.13
C HIS A 148 -1.23 5.47 -5.96
N ALA A 149 -0.45 6.34 -5.32
CA ALA A 149 0.57 7.15 -5.99
C ALA A 149 1.69 6.29 -6.59
N VAL A 150 2.11 5.23 -5.89
CA VAL A 150 3.10 4.26 -6.41
C VAL A 150 2.53 3.52 -7.62
N VAL A 151 1.29 3.03 -7.53
CA VAL A 151 0.61 2.37 -8.67
C VAL A 151 0.52 3.32 -9.86
N ALA A 152 0.04 4.54 -9.64
CA ALA A 152 -0.10 5.55 -10.69
C ALA A 152 1.21 5.86 -11.41
N ARG A 153 2.31 5.93 -10.67
CA ARG A 153 3.66 6.16 -11.23
C ARG A 153 4.07 5.08 -12.23
N HIS A 154 3.61 3.85 -12.05
CA HIS A 154 3.95 2.71 -12.89
C HIS A 154 2.91 2.39 -13.96
N LEU A 155 1.73 3.04 -13.94
CA LEU A 155 0.67 2.83 -14.95
C LEU A 155 1.12 3.00 -16.40
N PRO A 156 1.98 3.96 -16.77
CA PRO A 156 2.41 4.11 -18.16
C PRO A 156 3.05 2.85 -18.75
N ARG A 157 3.63 2.00 -17.91
CA ARG A 157 4.22 0.72 -18.36
C ARG A 157 3.17 -0.30 -18.81
N PHE A 158 1.92 -0.11 -18.41
CA PHE A 158 0.81 -1.01 -18.72
C PHE A 158 -0.04 -0.53 -19.89
N LEU A 159 0.15 0.72 -20.34
CA LEU A 159 -0.65 1.36 -21.37
C LEU A 159 0.02 1.36 -22.76
N LEU A 160 1.26 0.92 -22.86
CA LEU A 160 2.03 0.87 -24.11
C LEU A 160 1.91 -0.54 -24.78
#